data_772b81e6d9b4cb5943154c1ef127cd78
#
_entry.id   772b81e6d9b4cb5943154c1ef127cd78
#
_cell.length_a   1.000
_cell.length_b   1.000
_cell.length_c   1.000
_cell.angle_alpha   90.00
_cell.angle_beta   90.00
_cell.angle_gamma   90.00
#
_symmetry.space_group_name_H-M   'P 1'
#
loop_
_entity.id
_entity.type
_entity.pdbx_description
1 polymer ?
#
loop_
_entity_poly.entity_id
_entity_poly.type
_entity_poly.pdbx_seq_one_letter_code
_entity_poly.pdbx_strand_id
1 'polypeptide(L)' 'MPQSRTYRIILNEEPEGGFTVTVPSLPGCVTYGKNLKEAKEMAMEAIEGYIELLVEQGEPIPDDTNILESAITVTS' A
#
# COMPACT_ATOMS: atom_id res chain seq x y z
N MET A 1 20.86 -8.50 8.88
CA MET A 1 19.55 -9.16 8.89
C MET A 1 18.51 -8.24 8.25
N PRO A 2 17.76 -8.72 7.28
CA PRO A 2 16.67 -7.91 6.75
C PRO A 2 15.59 -7.71 7.81
N GLN A 3 15.03 -6.53 7.83
CA GLN A 3 13.94 -6.22 8.73
C GLN A 3 12.61 -6.49 8.02
N SER A 4 11.70 -7.12 8.73
CA SER A 4 10.34 -7.27 8.22
C SER A 4 9.56 -6.00 8.54
N ARG A 5 8.81 -5.50 7.55
CA ARG A 5 7.95 -4.36 7.72
C ARG A 5 6.55 -4.74 7.26
N THR A 6 5.56 -4.24 7.97
CA THR A 6 4.17 -4.50 7.63
C THR A 6 3.50 -3.19 7.25
N TYR A 7 2.86 -3.19 6.10
CA TYR A 7 2.10 -2.04 5.62
C TYR A 7 0.66 -2.42 5.37
N ARG A 8 -0.24 -1.53 5.74
CA ARG A 8 -1.64 -1.68 5.39
C ARG A 8 -1.81 -1.33 3.94
N ILE A 9 -2.67 -2.06 3.26
CA ILE A 9 -3.04 -1.75 1.90
C ILE A 9 -4.54 -1.59 1.84
N ILE A 10 -5.00 -0.73 0.95
CA ILE A 10 -6.42 -0.51 0.70
C ILE A 10 -6.71 -1.04 -0.69
N LEU A 11 -7.66 -1.96 -0.78
CA LEU A 11 -8.05 -2.54 -2.06
C LEU A 11 -9.43 -2.02 -2.43
N ASN A 12 -9.49 -1.35 -3.57
CA ASN A 12 -10.74 -0.85 -4.12
C ASN A 12 -11.12 -1.70 -5.33
N GLU A 13 -12.25 -2.37 -5.24
CA GLU A 13 -12.75 -3.15 -6.38
C GLU A 13 -13.21 -2.20 -7.47
N GLU A 14 -12.69 -2.43 -8.68
CA GLU A 14 -13.03 -1.58 -9.81
C GLU A 14 -14.28 -2.09 -10.53
N PRO A 15 -15.12 -1.18 -11.06
CA PRO A 15 -16.34 -1.60 -11.77
C PRO A 15 -16.06 -2.52 -12.94
N GLU A 16 -14.94 -2.37 -13.62
CA GLU A 16 -14.56 -3.21 -14.76
C GLU A 16 -13.91 -4.51 -14.35
N GLY A 17 -13.71 -4.72 -13.06
CA GLY A 17 -13.04 -5.89 -12.53
C GLY A 17 -11.64 -5.55 -12.03
N GLY A 18 -11.12 -6.38 -11.14
CA GLY A 18 -9.82 -6.15 -10.54
C GLY A 18 -9.85 -5.18 -9.38
N PHE A 19 -8.67 -4.89 -8.87
CA PHE A 19 -8.51 -4.08 -7.66
C PHE A 19 -7.41 -3.05 -7.84
N THR A 20 -7.70 -1.82 -7.48
CA THR A 20 -6.67 -0.80 -7.32
C THR A 20 -6.20 -0.86 -5.87
N VAL A 21 -4.88 -0.87 -5.68
CA VAL A 21 -4.27 -0.98 -4.35
C VAL A 21 -3.56 0.32 -4.03
N THR A 22 -3.84 0.84 -2.85
CA THR A 22 -3.17 2.03 -2.33
C THR A 22 -2.46 1.66 -1.04
N VAL A 23 -1.25 2.17 -0.83
CA VAL A 23 -0.49 1.97 0.40
C VAL A 23 -0.44 3.31 1.14
N PRO A 24 -1.28 3.48 2.17
CA PRO A 24 -1.41 4.80 2.82
C PRO A 24 -0.11 5.40 3.36
N SER A 25 0.76 4.58 3.94
CA SER A 25 2.01 5.07 4.51
C SER A 25 3.06 5.46 3.48
N LEU A 26 2.85 5.07 2.23
CA LEU A 26 3.79 5.36 1.14
C LEU A 26 3.08 6.21 0.09
N PRO A 27 3.13 7.55 0.22
CA PRO A 27 2.41 8.43 -0.70
C PRO A 27 2.76 8.17 -2.16
N GLY A 28 1.75 8.03 -2.98
CA GLY A 28 1.94 7.75 -4.40
C GLY A 28 2.17 6.28 -4.75
N CYS A 29 2.23 5.40 -3.74
CA CYS A 29 2.40 3.97 -3.98
C CYS A 29 1.03 3.36 -4.30
N VAL A 30 0.75 3.22 -5.59
CA VAL A 30 -0.53 2.71 -6.09
C VAL A 30 -0.25 1.64 -7.13
N THR A 31 -0.99 0.54 -7.09
CA THR A 31 -0.83 -0.52 -8.06
C THR A 31 -2.19 -1.16 -8.36
N TYR A 32 -2.19 -2.20 -9.18
CA TYR A 32 -3.42 -2.84 -9.65
C TYR A 32 -3.19 -4.34 -9.79
N GLY A 33 -4.23 -5.13 -9.53
CA GLY A 33 -4.22 -6.55 -9.78
C GLY A 33 -5.60 -7.02 -10.24
N LYS A 34 -5.62 -8.08 -11.05
CA LYS A 34 -6.86 -8.62 -11.62
C LYS A 34 -7.76 -9.27 -10.58
N ASN A 35 -7.14 -9.79 -9.51
CA ASN A 35 -7.85 -10.46 -8.43
C ASN A 35 -7.09 -10.17 -7.13
N LEU A 36 -7.61 -10.64 -6.01
CA LEU A 36 -7.00 -10.36 -4.72
C LEU A 36 -5.58 -10.88 -4.62
N LYS A 37 -5.33 -12.09 -5.13
CA LYS A 37 -4.00 -12.68 -5.06
C LYS A 37 -2.99 -11.83 -5.83
N GLU A 38 -3.31 -11.50 -7.06
CA GLU A 38 -2.42 -10.68 -7.89
C GLU A 38 -2.25 -9.28 -7.31
N ALA A 39 -3.34 -8.69 -6.80
CA ALA A 39 -3.27 -7.36 -6.21
C ALA A 39 -2.30 -7.32 -5.04
N LYS A 40 -2.29 -8.35 -4.20
CA LYS A 40 -1.36 -8.43 -3.08
C LYS A 40 0.07 -8.64 -3.54
N GLU A 41 0.28 -9.44 -4.58
CA GLU A 41 1.61 -9.66 -5.15
C GLU A 41 2.15 -8.36 -5.74
N MET A 42 1.30 -7.65 -6.49
CA MET A 42 1.70 -6.36 -7.07
C MET A 42 1.98 -5.32 -6.01
N ALA A 43 1.20 -5.34 -4.91
CA ALA A 43 1.44 -4.43 -3.80
C ALA A 43 2.80 -4.69 -3.17
N MET A 44 3.16 -5.96 -2.98
CA MET A 44 4.45 -6.33 -2.43
C MET A 44 5.60 -5.79 -3.29
N GLU A 45 5.51 -5.99 -4.60
CA GLU A 45 6.53 -5.48 -5.52
C GLU A 45 6.61 -3.96 -5.49
N ALA A 46 5.44 -3.29 -5.47
CA ALA A 46 5.40 -1.83 -5.45
C ALA A 46 6.02 -1.27 -4.17
N ILE A 47 5.72 -1.89 -3.03
CA ILE A 47 6.28 -1.48 -1.74
C ILE A 47 7.79 -1.68 -1.73
N GLU A 48 8.26 -2.83 -2.18
CA GLU A 48 9.69 -3.12 -2.23
C GLU A 48 10.44 -2.11 -3.08
N GLY A 49 9.90 -1.79 -4.27
CA GLY A 49 10.51 -0.80 -5.16
C GLY A 49 10.52 0.60 -4.55
N TYR A 50 9.43 0.95 -3.87
CA TYR A 50 9.31 2.26 -3.22
C TYR A 50 10.36 2.40 -2.12
N ILE A 51 10.51 1.37 -1.29
CA ILE A 51 11.49 1.37 -0.20
C ILE A 51 12.92 1.45 -0.76
N GLU A 52 13.22 0.70 -1.81
CA GLU A 52 14.54 0.75 -2.46
C GLU A 52 14.87 2.16 -2.91
N LEU A 53 13.91 2.85 -3.50
CA LEU A 53 14.11 4.23 -3.95
C LEU A 53 14.39 5.16 -2.78
N LEU A 54 13.64 5.00 -1.68
CA LEU A 54 13.87 5.80 -0.49
C LEU A 54 15.28 5.59 0.07
N VAL A 55 15.72 4.34 0.12
CA VAL A 55 17.07 4.01 0.58
C VAL A 55 18.13 4.67 -0.30
N GLU A 56 17.95 4.59 -1.62
CA GLU A 56 18.88 5.23 -2.56
C GLU A 56 18.94 6.74 -2.38
N GLN A 57 17.82 7.36 -2.05
CA GLN A 57 17.74 8.80 -1.86
C GLN A 57 18.12 9.25 -0.46
N GLY A 58 18.42 8.29 0.43
CA GLY A 58 18.74 8.62 1.81
C GLY A 58 17.56 9.13 2.60
N GLU A 59 16.34 8.83 2.17
CA GLU A 59 15.14 9.26 2.84
C GLU A 59 14.72 8.26 3.92
N PRO A 60 14.07 8.73 4.99
CA PRO A 60 13.57 7.82 6.02
C PRO A 60 12.47 6.93 5.45
N ILE A 61 12.41 5.69 5.95
CA ILE A 61 11.41 4.73 5.53
C ILE A 61 10.18 4.85 6.44
N PRO A 62 9.02 5.25 5.91
CA PRO A 62 7.80 5.33 6.72
C PRO A 62 7.35 3.96 7.20
N ASP A 63 6.55 3.93 8.25
CA ASP A 63 5.92 2.71 8.72
C ASP A 63 4.47 3.01 9.14
N ASP A 64 3.73 1.97 9.53
CA ASP A 64 2.33 2.11 9.93
C ASP A 64 2.14 2.35 11.42
N THR A 65 3.22 2.53 12.16
CA THR A 65 3.16 2.62 13.62
C THR A 65 2.22 3.72 14.13
N ASN A 66 2.21 4.85 13.43
CA ASN A 66 1.43 6.02 13.84
C ASN A 66 0.13 6.21 13.07
N ILE A 67 -0.30 5.18 12.33
CA ILE A 67 -1.53 5.27 11.55
C ILE A 67 -2.68 4.67 12.34
N LEU A 68 -3.75 5.45 12.47
CA LEU A 68 -4.98 4.99 13.08
C LEU A 68 -6.06 4.96 12.01
N GLU A 69 -6.77 3.85 11.93
CA GLU A 69 -7.90 3.72 11.03
C GLU A 69 -9.20 3.81 11.82
N SER A 70 -10.15 4.50 11.25
CA SER A 70 -11.44 4.67 11.88
C SER A 70 -12.50 4.77 10.79
N ALA A 71 -13.73 4.44 11.14
CA ALA A 71 -14.86 4.56 10.23
C ALA A 71 -15.88 5.51 10.82
N ILE A 72 -16.42 6.36 9.96
CA ILE A 72 -17.46 7.31 10.37
C ILE A 72 -18.65 7.11 9.44
N THR A 73 -19.83 6.98 10.01
CA THR A 73 -21.06 6.88 9.24
C THR A 73 -21.74 8.24 9.21
N VAL A 74 -22.05 8.70 8.01
CA VAL A 74 -22.72 9.98 7.81
C VAL A 74 -24.06 9.73 7.12
N THR A 75 -25.10 10.35 7.66
CA THR A 75 -26.43 10.30 7.05
C THR A 75 -26.70 11.64 6.40
N SER A 76 -27.02 11.60 5.11
CA SER A 76 -27.28 12.82 4.36
C SER A 76 -28.65 12.77 3.66
#